data_89da1f272da7318f18ca5f004a785844
#
_entry.id   89da1f272da7318f18ca5f004a785844
#
_cell.length_a   1.000
_cell.length_b   1.000
_cell.length_c   1.000
_cell.angle_alpha   90.00
_cell.angle_beta   90.00
_cell.angle_gamma   90.00
#
_symmetry.space_group_name_H-M   'P 1'
#
loop_
_entity.id
_entity.type
_entity.pdbx_description
1 polymer ?
#
loop_
_entity_poly.entity_id
_entity_poly.type
_entity_poly.pdbx_seq_one_letter_code
_entity_poly.pdbx_strand_id
1 'polypeptide(L)'
;MNKETDGLEGVIAARTVISHADGEHGKIWVRGVPIDQVVTRGFEGAVALLWEGFVGQGLSGRGALCELGKGRALAFSRLAGWLPAAKNKQVTEALRVALAALPDDSTPSGIAGMLPVVIAALLRTEGGQEPLQPDPSLGTAEDFLRMWHGRAVEPSLIAALDRYLTTVIDNGLGSSAFAGRVIISTGASLAAAVTGAYAAFTGPLHGGAPSLALDMLDAIAASQDVDDWFDRRLAGGERLIGFGHRVFRRRDPRADILRAAVRELAPSNARLAFAQDVERRALAALKRRKPGRSIEANIEMDAAILLEAMGVPRRAFTPVFAMGRAPSWIAHALEQKRSGRMIRPTSLYVGELHSEI
;
A
#
# COMPACT_ATOMS: atom_id res chain seq x y z
N MET A 1 -18.75 -31.96 -3.88
CA MET A 1 -18.81 -30.88 -4.88
C MET A 1 -18.01 -29.71 -4.34
N ASN A 2 -16.84 -29.46 -4.93
CA ASN A 2 -16.07 -28.24 -4.59
C ASN A 2 -16.92 -27.03 -4.98
N LYS A 3 -17.19 -26.17 -4.01
CA LYS A 3 -17.79 -24.87 -4.27
C LYS A 3 -16.82 -24.13 -5.20
N GLU A 4 -17.25 -23.85 -6.42
CA GLU A 4 -16.52 -22.95 -7.31
C GLU A 4 -16.34 -21.63 -6.59
N THR A 5 -15.10 -21.24 -6.32
CA THR A 5 -14.79 -20.00 -5.63
C THR A 5 -14.23 -19.00 -6.65
N ASP A 6 -15.14 -18.28 -7.29
CA ASP A 6 -14.79 -17.13 -8.14
C ASP A 6 -14.11 -16.03 -7.32
N GLY A 7 -12.85 -16.02 -7.18
CA GLY A 7 -12.12 -15.00 -6.38
C GLY A 7 -11.21 -15.59 -5.32
N LEU A 8 -11.12 -16.93 -5.23
CA LEU A 8 -10.22 -17.70 -4.38
C LEU A 8 -10.42 -17.47 -2.87
N GLU A 9 -11.60 -17.03 -2.42
CA GLU A 9 -11.90 -16.93 -0.98
C GLU A 9 -11.77 -18.29 -0.30
N GLY A 10 -10.92 -18.36 0.75
CA GLY A 10 -10.67 -19.59 1.51
C GLY A 10 -9.68 -20.57 0.85
N VAL A 11 -9.16 -20.26 -0.34
CA VAL A 11 -8.12 -21.06 -0.99
C VAL A 11 -6.76 -20.67 -0.45
N ILE A 12 -6.02 -21.64 0.10
CA ILE A 12 -4.64 -21.44 0.54
C ILE A 12 -3.72 -21.49 -0.69
N ALA A 13 -3.33 -20.31 -1.20
CA ALA A 13 -2.51 -20.19 -2.39
C ALA A 13 -1.00 -20.23 -2.12
N ALA A 14 -0.57 -19.98 -0.88
CA ALA A 14 0.84 -20.03 -0.49
C ALA A 14 1.00 -20.35 1.00
N ARG A 15 2.12 -20.98 1.35
CA ARG A 15 2.65 -21.01 2.72
C ARG A 15 3.61 -19.84 2.86
N THR A 16 3.54 -19.08 3.96
CA THR A 16 4.34 -17.87 4.15
C THR A 16 4.80 -17.72 5.59
N VAL A 17 6.00 -17.19 5.75
CA VAL A 17 6.53 -16.70 7.04
C VAL A 17 6.54 -15.17 7.10
N ILE A 18 6.02 -14.49 6.05
CA ILE A 18 6.06 -13.04 5.92
C ILE A 18 5.10 -12.38 6.91
N SER A 19 3.82 -12.76 6.86
CA SER A 19 2.82 -12.17 7.73
C SER A 19 1.60 -13.06 7.92
N HIS A 20 0.84 -12.75 8.97
CA HIS A 20 -0.45 -13.36 9.26
C HIS A 20 -1.46 -12.29 9.64
N ALA A 21 -2.60 -12.28 8.97
CA ALA A 21 -3.73 -11.42 9.28
C ALA A 21 -4.87 -12.28 9.85
N ASP A 22 -5.13 -12.15 11.16
CA ASP A 22 -6.22 -12.81 11.85
C ASP A 22 -7.45 -11.89 11.84
N GLY A 23 -8.35 -12.20 10.93
CA GLY A 23 -9.56 -11.40 10.73
C GLY A 23 -10.57 -11.54 11.85
N GLU A 24 -10.60 -12.65 12.59
CA GLU A 24 -11.55 -12.88 13.67
C GLU A 24 -11.18 -12.09 14.92
N HIS A 25 -9.88 -11.98 15.21
CA HIS A 25 -9.37 -11.27 16.37
C HIS A 25 -8.90 -9.84 16.06
N GLY A 26 -8.88 -9.42 14.78
CA GLY A 26 -8.43 -8.09 14.36
C GLY A 26 -6.95 -7.88 14.65
N LYS A 27 -6.11 -8.86 14.31
CA LYS A 27 -4.67 -8.83 14.58
C LYS A 27 -3.86 -9.04 13.31
N ILE A 28 -2.70 -8.40 13.25
CA ILE A 28 -1.71 -8.57 12.17
C ILE A 28 -0.36 -8.84 12.80
N TRP A 29 0.34 -9.83 12.28
CA TRP A 29 1.73 -10.09 12.59
C TRP A 29 2.58 -10.00 11.33
N VAL A 30 3.73 -9.37 11.44
CA VAL A 30 4.77 -9.36 10.40
C VAL A 30 5.96 -10.12 10.96
N ARG A 31 6.35 -11.21 10.30
CA ARG A 31 7.42 -12.11 10.78
C ARG A 31 7.22 -12.55 12.25
N GLY A 32 5.98 -12.79 12.65
CA GLY A 32 5.62 -13.19 14.01
C GLY A 32 5.58 -12.05 15.04
N VAL A 33 5.88 -10.80 14.65
CA VAL A 33 5.82 -9.62 15.52
C VAL A 33 4.49 -8.89 15.29
N PRO A 34 3.72 -8.56 16.35
CA PRO A 34 2.48 -7.80 16.22
C PRO A 34 2.73 -6.42 15.58
N ILE A 35 1.76 -5.93 14.77
CA ILE A 35 1.93 -4.70 13.98
C ILE A 35 2.21 -3.45 14.83
N ASP A 36 1.64 -3.34 16.01
CA ASP A 36 1.90 -2.27 16.97
C ASP A 36 3.36 -2.24 17.44
N GLN A 37 3.99 -3.41 17.62
CA GLN A 37 5.41 -3.54 17.93
C GLN A 37 6.30 -3.35 16.69
N VAL A 38 5.82 -3.72 15.50
CA VAL A 38 6.55 -3.44 14.24
C VAL A 38 6.68 -1.95 14.03
N VAL A 39 5.61 -1.19 14.27
CA VAL A 39 5.59 0.28 14.11
C VAL A 39 6.62 0.98 15.02
N THR A 40 6.90 0.46 16.21
CA THR A 40 7.93 1.06 17.10
C THR A 40 9.38 0.91 16.59
N ARG A 41 9.61 0.07 15.56
CA ARG A 41 10.94 -0.13 14.95
C ARG A 41 11.29 0.92 13.89
N GLY A 42 10.32 1.74 13.48
CA GLY A 42 10.42 2.60 12.30
C GLY A 42 10.48 1.82 10.99
N PHE A 43 10.44 2.53 9.87
CA PHE A 43 10.31 1.89 8.55
C PHE A 43 11.50 1.00 8.21
N GLU A 44 12.73 1.47 8.38
CA GLU A 44 13.93 0.69 8.11
C GLU A 44 14.05 -0.54 9.02
N GLY A 45 13.65 -0.42 10.28
CA GLY A 45 13.60 -1.54 11.21
C GLY A 45 12.54 -2.58 10.82
N ALA A 46 11.40 -2.15 10.29
CA ALA A 46 10.38 -3.04 9.77
C ALA A 46 10.81 -3.70 8.45
N VAL A 47 11.50 -2.98 7.57
CA VAL A 47 12.11 -3.55 6.35
C VAL A 47 13.15 -4.61 6.71
N ALA A 48 14.02 -4.33 7.68
CA ALA A 48 15.02 -5.29 8.15
C ALA A 48 14.37 -6.58 8.67
N LEU A 49 13.32 -6.45 9.50
CA LEU A 49 12.54 -7.59 9.99
C LEU A 49 11.92 -8.39 8.84
N LEU A 50 11.31 -7.71 7.88
CA LEU A 50 10.61 -8.32 6.75
C LEU A 50 11.56 -9.07 5.82
N TRP A 51 12.75 -8.52 5.60
CA TRP A 51 13.77 -9.04 4.68
C TRP A 51 14.71 -10.06 5.32
N GLU A 52 14.65 -10.26 6.64
CA GLU A 52 15.52 -11.21 7.34
C GLU A 52 15.48 -12.59 6.68
N GLY A 53 16.68 -13.07 6.33
CA GLY A 53 16.88 -14.35 5.64
C GLY A 53 16.45 -14.36 4.18
N PHE A 54 15.89 -13.28 3.58
CA PHE A 54 15.58 -13.16 2.14
C PHE A 54 16.60 -12.28 1.40
N VAL A 55 16.97 -11.15 1.97
CA VAL A 55 17.90 -10.17 1.39
C VAL A 55 19.28 -10.23 2.04
N GLY A 56 19.41 -11.00 3.10
CA GLY A 56 20.64 -11.20 3.88
C GLY A 56 20.32 -11.88 5.19
N GLN A 57 21.34 -12.16 5.99
CA GLN A 57 21.19 -12.64 7.36
C GLN A 57 21.67 -11.55 8.32
N GLY A 58 20.95 -11.36 9.44
CA GLY A 58 21.31 -10.37 10.45
C GLY A 58 21.18 -8.92 9.98
N LEU A 59 20.27 -8.64 9.03
CA LEU A 59 20.04 -7.26 8.56
C LEU A 59 19.44 -6.44 9.70
N SER A 60 20.21 -5.47 10.21
CA SER A 60 19.73 -4.52 11.22
C SER A 60 18.96 -3.36 10.57
N GLY A 61 18.19 -2.59 11.36
CA GLY A 61 17.55 -1.37 10.88
C GLY A 61 18.54 -0.37 10.27
N ARG A 62 19.73 -0.22 10.88
CA ARG A 62 20.82 0.60 10.32
C ARG A 62 21.35 0.02 9.00
N GLY A 63 21.44 -1.29 8.89
CA GLY A 63 21.81 -1.96 7.64
C GLY A 63 20.79 -1.71 6.54
N ALA A 64 19.51 -1.84 6.85
CA ALA A 64 18.42 -1.52 5.92
C ALA A 64 18.43 -0.05 5.48
N LEU A 65 18.68 0.87 6.41
CA LEU A 65 18.85 2.30 6.10
C LEU A 65 19.96 2.51 5.06
N CYS A 66 21.13 1.94 5.30
CA CYS A 66 22.26 2.04 4.36
C CYS A 66 21.93 1.45 2.99
N GLU A 67 21.33 0.27 2.94
CA GLU A 67 20.97 -0.38 1.68
C GLU A 67 19.89 0.40 0.92
N LEU A 68 18.83 0.85 1.59
CA LEU A 68 17.80 1.68 0.96
C LEU A 68 18.36 3.03 0.50
N GLY A 69 19.30 3.62 1.25
CA GLY A 69 20.02 4.84 0.86
C GLY A 69 20.81 4.68 -0.43
N LYS A 70 21.58 3.58 -0.54
CA LYS A 70 22.28 3.21 -1.78
C LYS A 70 21.30 2.99 -2.94
N GLY A 71 20.17 2.33 -2.67
CA GLY A 71 19.10 2.13 -3.64
C GLY A 71 18.53 3.44 -4.16
N ARG A 72 18.30 4.44 -3.29
CA ARG A 72 17.85 5.78 -3.68
C ARG A 72 18.89 6.50 -4.55
N ALA A 73 20.17 6.48 -4.17
CA ALA A 73 21.24 7.08 -4.95
C ALA A 73 21.34 6.47 -6.36
N LEU A 74 21.26 5.14 -6.46
CA LEU A 74 21.23 4.43 -7.74
C LEU A 74 19.99 4.81 -8.58
N ALA A 75 18.82 4.89 -7.98
CA ALA A 75 17.60 5.28 -8.67
C ALA A 75 17.69 6.69 -9.26
N PHE A 76 18.26 7.64 -8.49
CA PHE A 76 18.45 9.01 -8.95
C PHE A 76 19.36 9.09 -10.19
N SER A 77 20.45 8.34 -10.21
CA SER A 77 21.37 8.31 -11.36
C SER A 77 20.71 7.79 -12.66
N ARG A 78 19.58 7.11 -12.54
CA ARG A 78 18.80 6.52 -13.67
C ARG A 78 17.58 7.36 -14.08
N LEU A 79 17.30 8.48 -13.42
CA LEU A 79 16.11 9.32 -13.70
C LEU A 79 16.03 9.73 -15.17
N ALA A 80 17.15 10.17 -15.76
CA ALA A 80 17.19 10.63 -17.14
C ALA A 80 16.74 9.57 -18.16
N GLY A 81 16.89 8.27 -17.84
CA GLY A 81 16.54 7.18 -18.73
C GLY A 81 15.04 6.93 -18.90
N TRP A 82 14.21 7.34 -17.95
CA TRP A 82 12.76 7.09 -18.01
C TRP A 82 11.90 8.36 -17.78
N LEU A 83 12.45 9.41 -17.15
CA LEU A 83 11.69 10.62 -16.83
C LEU A 83 11.04 11.28 -18.04
N PRO A 84 11.68 11.36 -19.23
CA PRO A 84 11.04 11.88 -20.44
C PRO A 84 9.80 11.08 -20.85
N ALA A 85 9.83 9.74 -20.72
CA ALA A 85 8.68 8.87 -21.03
C ALA A 85 7.52 9.00 -20.01
N ALA A 86 7.81 9.51 -18.83
CA ALA A 86 6.82 9.78 -17.79
C ALA A 86 6.16 11.16 -17.90
N LYS A 87 6.67 12.04 -18.79
CA LYS A 87 6.13 13.39 -19.00
C LYS A 87 4.64 13.34 -19.34
N ASN A 88 3.87 14.23 -18.72
CA ASN A 88 2.41 14.36 -18.91
C ASN A 88 1.58 13.14 -18.45
N LYS A 89 2.16 12.23 -17.67
CA LYS A 89 1.42 11.12 -17.06
C LYS A 89 1.04 11.44 -15.62
N GLN A 90 -0.06 10.87 -15.15
CA GLN A 90 -0.37 10.87 -13.72
C GLN A 90 0.74 10.18 -12.92
N VAL A 91 1.00 10.62 -11.66
CA VAL A 91 2.08 10.07 -10.83
C VAL A 91 2.04 8.53 -10.74
N THR A 92 0.84 7.96 -10.65
CA THR A 92 0.63 6.50 -10.62
C THR A 92 1.08 5.81 -11.92
N GLU A 93 0.78 6.41 -13.06
CA GLU A 93 1.18 5.87 -14.36
C GLU A 93 2.68 6.07 -14.61
N ALA A 94 3.20 7.23 -14.24
CA ALA A 94 4.62 7.58 -14.36
C ALA A 94 5.50 6.65 -13.51
N LEU A 95 5.09 6.32 -12.29
CA LEU A 95 5.80 5.34 -11.45
C LEU A 95 5.80 3.94 -12.09
N ARG A 96 4.71 3.53 -12.78
CA ARG A 96 4.68 2.26 -13.51
C ARG A 96 5.68 2.24 -14.67
N VAL A 97 5.82 3.35 -15.41
CA VAL A 97 6.85 3.50 -16.45
C VAL A 97 8.24 3.35 -15.87
N ALA A 98 8.51 4.02 -14.74
CA ALA A 98 9.78 3.96 -14.07
C ALA A 98 10.12 2.53 -13.59
N LEU A 99 9.16 1.82 -12.99
CA LEU A 99 9.33 0.42 -12.57
C LEU A 99 9.60 -0.51 -13.77
N ALA A 100 8.91 -0.30 -14.89
CA ALA A 100 9.11 -1.09 -16.10
C ALA A 100 10.47 -0.84 -16.78
N ALA A 101 11.13 0.27 -16.49
CA ALA A 101 12.47 0.59 -16.98
C ALA A 101 13.59 0.00 -16.11
N LEU A 102 13.27 -0.70 -15.02
CA LEU A 102 14.27 -1.35 -14.18
C LEU A 102 14.92 -2.53 -14.90
N PRO A 103 16.26 -2.65 -14.86
CA PRO A 103 16.95 -3.85 -15.32
C PRO A 103 16.52 -5.11 -14.54
N ASP A 104 16.57 -6.26 -15.19
CA ASP A 104 16.18 -7.55 -14.60
C ASP A 104 17.09 -7.99 -13.43
N ASP A 105 18.34 -7.52 -13.39
CA ASP A 105 19.31 -7.75 -12.32
C ASP A 105 19.20 -6.77 -11.15
N SER A 106 18.13 -5.95 -11.12
CA SER A 106 17.92 -4.96 -10.06
C SER A 106 17.86 -5.60 -8.69
N THR A 107 18.61 -5.02 -7.74
CA THR A 107 18.66 -5.50 -6.35
C THR A 107 17.39 -5.15 -5.58
N PRO A 108 17.05 -5.88 -4.51
CA PRO A 108 15.93 -5.55 -3.63
C PRO A 108 15.92 -4.10 -3.15
N SER A 109 17.08 -3.61 -2.68
CA SER A 109 17.24 -2.22 -2.23
C SER A 109 17.15 -1.20 -3.36
N GLY A 110 17.65 -1.54 -4.56
CA GLY A 110 17.51 -0.70 -5.76
C GLY A 110 16.06 -0.51 -6.17
N ILE A 111 15.27 -1.58 -6.12
CA ILE A 111 13.83 -1.53 -6.44
C ILE A 111 13.07 -0.74 -5.37
N ALA A 112 13.26 -1.05 -4.08
CA ALA A 112 12.56 -0.35 -2.99
C ALA A 112 12.96 1.13 -2.90
N GLY A 113 14.25 1.43 -3.04
CA GLY A 113 14.79 2.80 -3.01
C GLY A 113 14.35 3.65 -4.21
N MET A 114 13.92 3.04 -5.30
CA MET A 114 13.44 3.77 -6.48
C MET A 114 12.13 4.53 -6.21
N LEU A 115 11.20 3.96 -5.46
CA LEU A 115 9.87 4.54 -5.30
C LEU A 115 9.91 5.95 -4.69
N PRO A 116 10.58 6.20 -3.53
CA PRO A 116 10.64 7.55 -2.98
C PRO A 116 11.29 8.56 -3.93
N VAL A 117 12.34 8.17 -4.66
CA VAL A 117 13.05 9.06 -5.59
C VAL A 117 12.14 9.43 -6.77
N VAL A 118 11.49 8.45 -7.37
CA VAL A 118 10.58 8.67 -8.51
C VAL A 118 9.41 9.54 -8.12
N ILE A 119 8.75 9.24 -6.99
CA ILE A 119 7.58 10.00 -6.54
C ILE A 119 7.97 11.47 -6.24
N ALA A 120 9.07 11.68 -5.50
CA ALA A 120 9.57 13.02 -5.21
C ALA A 120 9.94 13.78 -6.49
N ALA A 121 10.64 13.14 -7.44
CA ALA A 121 11.01 13.74 -8.72
C ALA A 121 9.76 14.15 -9.54
N LEU A 122 8.74 13.30 -9.61
CA LEU A 122 7.50 13.61 -10.33
C LEU A 122 6.75 14.79 -9.68
N LEU A 123 6.61 14.80 -8.36
CA LEU A 123 5.94 15.89 -7.64
C LEU A 123 6.67 17.22 -7.81
N ARG A 124 8.00 17.21 -7.86
CA ARG A 124 8.80 18.43 -8.10
C ARG A 124 8.68 18.90 -9.55
N THR A 125 8.78 18.01 -10.51
CA THR A 125 8.68 18.36 -11.94
C THR A 125 7.29 18.90 -12.31
N GLU A 126 6.23 18.38 -11.70
CA GLU A 126 4.89 18.96 -11.82
C GLU A 126 4.82 20.40 -11.29
N GLY A 127 5.56 20.69 -10.22
CA GLY A 127 5.72 22.05 -9.68
C GLY A 127 6.75 22.93 -10.42
N GLY A 128 7.25 22.47 -11.57
CA GLY A 128 8.27 23.20 -12.36
C GLY A 128 9.65 23.24 -11.72
N GLN A 129 9.93 22.32 -10.79
CA GLN A 129 11.19 22.25 -10.04
C GLN A 129 12.01 21.04 -10.48
N GLU A 130 13.35 21.18 -10.46
CA GLU A 130 14.25 20.06 -10.76
C GLU A 130 14.21 18.98 -9.67
N PRO A 131 14.33 17.69 -10.02
CA PRO A 131 14.51 16.63 -9.06
C PRO A 131 15.71 16.88 -8.14
N LEU A 132 15.56 16.56 -6.85
CA LEU A 132 16.61 16.74 -5.85
C LEU A 132 17.32 15.41 -5.56
N GLN A 133 18.64 15.45 -5.53
CA GLN A 133 19.46 14.28 -5.21
C GLN A 133 19.14 13.74 -3.80
N PRO A 134 19.00 12.42 -3.63
CA PRO A 134 18.81 11.82 -2.31
C PRO A 134 20.04 11.96 -1.43
N ASP A 135 19.83 11.98 -0.13
CA ASP A 135 20.86 11.81 0.89
C ASP A 135 20.81 10.36 1.41
N PRO A 136 21.78 9.50 1.06
CA PRO A 136 21.78 8.12 1.46
C PRO A 136 21.91 7.88 2.97
N SER A 137 22.30 8.90 3.74
CA SER A 137 22.47 8.82 5.20
C SER A 137 21.15 8.97 5.97
N LEU A 138 20.11 9.54 5.32
CA LEU A 138 18.80 9.77 5.91
C LEU A 138 17.89 8.55 5.79
N GLY A 139 16.90 8.46 6.69
CA GLY A 139 15.81 7.49 6.58
C GLY A 139 14.93 7.77 5.36
N THR A 140 14.20 6.75 4.91
CA THR A 140 13.36 6.83 3.70
C THR A 140 12.30 7.93 3.80
N ALA A 141 11.63 8.04 4.96
CA ALA A 141 10.59 9.05 5.17
C ALA A 141 11.17 10.47 5.13
N GLU A 142 12.27 10.71 5.83
CA GLU A 142 12.94 12.01 5.90
C GLU A 142 13.48 12.43 4.53
N ASP A 143 14.20 11.54 3.86
CA ASP A 143 14.81 11.84 2.57
C ASP A 143 13.76 12.06 1.48
N PHE A 144 12.67 11.27 1.47
CA PHE A 144 11.54 11.48 0.56
C PHE A 144 10.94 12.88 0.73
N LEU A 145 10.62 13.27 1.96
CA LEU A 145 10.04 14.57 2.25
C LEU A 145 11.01 15.71 1.89
N ARG A 146 12.30 15.55 2.21
CA ARG A 146 13.36 16.50 1.84
C ARG A 146 13.47 16.62 0.31
N MET A 147 13.52 15.51 -0.40
CA MET A 147 13.57 15.52 -1.88
C MET A 147 12.34 16.19 -2.48
N TRP A 148 11.16 15.94 -1.96
CA TRP A 148 9.93 16.52 -2.47
C TRP A 148 9.83 18.03 -2.17
N HIS A 149 10.03 18.45 -0.91
CA HIS A 149 9.88 19.85 -0.51
C HIS A 149 11.09 20.72 -0.86
N GLY A 150 12.24 20.13 -1.17
CA GLY A 150 13.47 20.86 -1.48
C GLY A 150 14.14 21.52 -0.27
N ARG A 151 13.77 21.13 0.95
CA ARG A 151 14.25 21.67 2.23
C ARG A 151 14.13 20.65 3.34
N ALA A 152 14.78 20.91 4.46
CA ALA A 152 14.52 20.16 5.69
C ALA A 152 13.05 20.33 6.12
N VAL A 153 12.48 19.29 6.71
CA VAL A 153 11.08 19.23 7.14
C VAL A 153 11.00 19.01 8.65
N GLU A 154 9.85 19.33 9.21
CA GLU A 154 9.61 19.19 10.64
C GLU A 154 9.67 17.74 11.09
N PRO A 155 10.28 17.43 12.25
CA PRO A 155 10.38 16.06 12.77
C PRO A 155 9.02 15.36 12.93
N SER A 156 7.97 16.10 13.25
CA SER A 156 6.60 15.56 13.35
C SER A 156 6.08 15.01 12.03
N LEU A 157 6.40 15.67 10.91
CA LEU A 157 6.03 15.24 9.57
C LEU A 157 6.80 13.98 9.17
N ILE A 158 8.10 13.93 9.50
CA ILE A 158 8.94 12.74 9.28
C ILE A 158 8.39 11.55 10.06
N ALA A 159 8.09 11.73 11.34
CA ALA A 159 7.55 10.69 12.21
C ALA A 159 6.17 10.19 11.72
N ALA A 160 5.31 11.09 11.24
CA ALA A 160 4.01 10.73 10.69
C ALA A 160 4.13 9.87 9.43
N LEU A 161 5.02 10.24 8.50
CA LEU A 161 5.26 9.45 7.28
C LEU A 161 5.93 8.11 7.60
N ASP A 162 6.93 8.08 8.46
CA ASP A 162 7.59 6.84 8.89
C ASP A 162 6.58 5.87 9.49
N ARG A 163 5.71 6.34 10.38
CA ARG A 163 4.64 5.56 10.97
C ARG A 163 3.64 5.07 9.91
N TYR A 164 3.29 5.91 8.94
CA TYR A 164 2.43 5.52 7.82
C TYR A 164 3.05 4.36 7.03
N LEU A 165 4.29 4.54 6.54
CA LEU A 165 5.00 3.55 5.74
C LEU A 165 5.15 2.21 6.47
N THR A 166 5.46 2.27 7.77
CA THR A 166 5.60 1.09 8.61
C THR A 166 4.27 0.39 8.83
N THR A 167 3.20 1.13 9.06
CA THR A 167 1.85 0.56 9.28
C THR A 167 1.30 -0.16 8.06
N VAL A 168 1.60 0.36 6.86
CA VAL A 168 1.10 -0.22 5.61
C VAL A 168 2.05 -1.23 4.97
N ILE A 169 3.14 -1.59 5.67
CA ILE A 169 4.24 -2.38 5.09
C ILE A 169 3.78 -3.74 4.55
N ASP A 170 2.85 -4.41 5.25
CA ASP A 170 2.24 -5.66 4.79
C ASP A 170 0.83 -5.88 5.33
N ASN A 171 0.06 -6.75 4.69
CA ASN A 171 -1.28 -7.18 5.12
C ASN A 171 -1.62 -8.57 4.58
N GLY A 172 -0.74 -9.52 4.75
CA GLY A 172 -0.92 -10.88 4.26
C GLY A 172 -0.82 -11.01 2.74
N LEU A 173 -1.33 -12.12 2.23
CA LEU A 173 -1.32 -12.42 0.79
C LEU A 173 -2.42 -11.62 0.06
N GLY A 174 -2.26 -10.30 -0.01
CA GLY A 174 -3.15 -9.45 -0.80
C GLY A 174 -2.97 -9.65 -2.31
N SER A 175 -3.91 -9.11 -3.10
CA SER A 175 -3.93 -9.29 -4.57
C SER A 175 -2.62 -8.87 -5.24
N SER A 176 -1.98 -7.79 -4.80
CA SER A 176 -0.70 -7.33 -5.36
C SER A 176 0.46 -8.27 -4.99
N ALA A 177 0.54 -8.73 -3.74
CA ALA A 177 1.55 -9.69 -3.31
C ALA A 177 1.38 -11.03 -4.06
N PHE A 178 0.14 -11.47 -4.26
CA PHE A 178 -0.16 -12.68 -5.03
C PHE A 178 0.24 -12.52 -6.51
N ALA A 179 -0.07 -11.39 -7.15
CA ALA A 179 0.37 -11.10 -8.51
C ALA A 179 1.89 -11.17 -8.66
N GLY A 180 2.63 -10.56 -7.72
CA GLY A 180 4.10 -10.65 -7.68
C GLY A 180 4.61 -12.08 -7.53
N ARG A 181 3.96 -12.90 -6.67
CA ARG A 181 4.29 -14.32 -6.52
C ARG A 181 4.02 -15.13 -7.79
N VAL A 182 2.92 -14.87 -8.48
CA VAL A 182 2.63 -15.54 -9.77
C VAL A 182 3.74 -15.25 -10.77
N ILE A 183 4.11 -13.97 -10.94
CA ILE A 183 5.13 -13.57 -11.90
C ILE A 183 6.49 -14.18 -11.57
N ILE A 184 6.98 -14.04 -10.34
CA ILE A 184 8.29 -14.59 -9.96
C ILE A 184 8.32 -16.11 -10.04
N SER A 185 7.20 -16.80 -9.86
CA SER A 185 7.10 -18.25 -9.93
C SER A 185 7.37 -18.82 -11.31
N THR A 186 7.27 -18.00 -12.36
CA THR A 186 7.60 -18.37 -13.75
C THR A 186 9.08 -18.26 -14.08
N GLY A 187 9.91 -17.83 -13.12
CA GLY A 187 11.34 -17.54 -13.35
C GLY A 187 11.64 -16.11 -13.80
N ALA A 188 10.61 -15.24 -13.87
CA ALA A 188 10.78 -13.83 -14.18
C ALA A 188 11.64 -13.10 -13.13
N SER A 189 12.12 -11.90 -13.47
CA SER A 189 12.96 -11.09 -12.59
C SER A 189 12.19 -10.52 -11.39
N LEU A 190 12.93 -10.11 -10.36
CA LEU A 190 12.34 -9.43 -9.19
C LEU A 190 11.72 -8.08 -9.61
N ALA A 191 12.36 -7.36 -10.55
CA ALA A 191 11.83 -6.12 -11.11
C ALA A 191 10.47 -6.34 -11.79
N ALA A 192 10.34 -7.39 -12.62
CA ALA A 192 9.08 -7.76 -13.25
C ALA A 192 8.00 -8.11 -12.22
N ALA A 193 8.35 -8.87 -11.17
CA ALA A 193 7.43 -9.24 -10.12
C ALA A 193 6.88 -8.02 -9.35
N VAL A 194 7.75 -7.07 -8.99
CA VAL A 194 7.34 -5.84 -8.30
C VAL A 194 6.54 -4.92 -9.22
N THR A 195 6.90 -4.82 -10.50
CA THR A 195 6.14 -4.06 -11.51
C THR A 195 4.71 -4.60 -11.64
N GLY A 196 4.54 -5.92 -11.73
CA GLY A 196 3.22 -6.54 -11.79
C GLY A 196 2.43 -6.41 -10.48
N ALA A 197 3.11 -6.53 -9.34
CA ALA A 197 2.50 -6.27 -8.03
C ALA A 197 1.99 -4.82 -7.93
N TYR A 198 2.79 -3.85 -8.38
CA TYR A 198 2.38 -2.45 -8.45
C TYR A 198 1.20 -2.24 -9.40
N ALA A 199 1.20 -2.86 -10.57
CA ALA A 199 0.09 -2.78 -11.51
C ALA A 199 -1.23 -3.28 -10.88
N ALA A 200 -1.21 -4.43 -10.20
CA ALA A 200 -2.36 -4.93 -9.45
C ALA A 200 -2.76 -4.02 -8.29
N PHE A 201 -1.78 -3.37 -7.66
CA PHE A 201 -2.00 -2.47 -6.53
C PHE A 201 -2.73 -1.18 -6.92
N THR A 202 -2.53 -0.67 -8.14
CA THR A 202 -3.14 0.60 -8.61
C THR A 202 -4.64 0.51 -8.82
N GLY A 203 -5.25 -0.67 -8.74
CA GLY A 203 -6.69 -0.85 -8.90
C GLY A 203 -7.51 -0.12 -7.82
N PRO A 204 -8.71 0.41 -8.17
CA PRO A 204 -9.58 1.15 -7.25
C PRO A 204 -10.09 0.31 -6.08
N LEU A 205 -10.10 -1.01 -6.20
CA LEU A 205 -10.47 -1.95 -5.12
C LEU A 205 -9.28 -2.36 -4.25
N HIS A 206 -8.11 -1.73 -4.41
CA HIS A 206 -6.89 -2.02 -3.68
C HIS A 206 -6.19 -0.72 -3.26
N GLY A 207 -4.98 -0.43 -3.70
CA GLY A 207 -4.21 0.74 -3.29
C GLY A 207 -4.76 2.10 -3.77
N GLY A 208 -5.75 2.11 -4.65
CA GLY A 208 -6.49 3.33 -5.03
C GLY A 208 -7.59 3.75 -4.05
N ALA A 209 -7.94 2.93 -3.08
CA ALA A 209 -9.07 3.16 -2.18
C ALA A 209 -8.93 4.39 -1.27
N PRO A 210 -7.76 4.78 -0.73
CA PRO A 210 -7.65 5.97 0.12
C PRO A 210 -8.10 7.27 -0.55
N SER A 211 -7.80 7.48 -1.84
CA SER A 211 -8.30 8.67 -2.57
C SER A 211 -9.82 8.68 -2.65
N LEU A 212 -10.44 7.53 -2.93
CA LEU A 212 -11.89 7.39 -2.99
C LEU A 212 -12.56 7.59 -1.63
N ALA A 213 -11.88 7.28 -0.54
CA ALA A 213 -12.38 7.54 0.82
C ALA A 213 -12.51 9.06 1.09
N LEU A 214 -11.53 9.86 0.63
CA LEU A 214 -11.65 11.34 0.72
C LEU A 214 -12.73 11.89 -0.20
N ASP A 215 -12.85 11.38 -1.43
CA ASP A 215 -13.91 11.79 -2.35
C ASP A 215 -15.30 11.54 -1.74
N MET A 216 -15.46 10.41 -1.05
CA MET A 216 -16.68 10.10 -0.29
C MET A 216 -16.89 11.08 0.87
N LEU A 217 -15.86 11.40 1.65
CA LEU A 217 -15.94 12.38 2.74
C LEU A 217 -16.31 13.76 2.22
N ASP A 218 -15.77 14.19 1.07
CA ASP A 218 -16.11 15.47 0.44
C ASP A 218 -17.55 15.49 -0.02
N ALA A 219 -18.02 14.41 -0.66
CA ALA A 219 -19.41 14.29 -1.08
C ALA A 219 -20.40 14.32 0.10
N ILE A 220 -20.03 13.71 1.23
CA ILE A 220 -20.82 13.75 2.47
C ILE A 220 -20.80 15.17 3.05
N ALA A 221 -19.63 15.82 3.11
CA ALA A 221 -19.51 17.19 3.63
C ALA A 221 -20.33 18.22 2.80
N ALA A 222 -20.46 17.98 1.50
CA ALA A 222 -21.27 18.80 0.61
C ALA A 222 -22.77 18.46 0.65
N SER A 223 -23.18 17.37 1.32
CA SER A 223 -24.57 16.98 1.43
C SER A 223 -25.28 17.79 2.52
N GLN A 224 -26.61 18.01 2.35
CA GLN A 224 -27.44 18.68 3.36
C GLN A 224 -27.72 17.78 4.57
N ASP A 225 -27.80 16.46 4.36
CA ASP A 225 -28.09 15.47 5.39
C ASP A 225 -27.22 14.23 5.16
N VAL A 226 -26.38 13.93 6.15
CA VAL A 226 -25.44 12.80 6.13
C VAL A 226 -26.17 11.46 6.19
N ASP A 227 -27.23 11.34 6.97
CA ASP A 227 -27.96 10.08 7.15
C ASP A 227 -28.77 9.75 5.87
N ASP A 228 -29.41 10.74 5.26
CA ASP A 228 -30.09 10.61 3.98
C ASP A 228 -29.11 10.27 2.84
N TRP A 229 -27.88 10.82 2.89
CA TRP A 229 -26.84 10.47 1.94
C TRP A 229 -26.51 8.97 1.99
N PHE A 230 -26.35 8.41 3.20
CA PHE A 230 -26.10 6.97 3.36
C PHE A 230 -27.30 6.14 2.93
N ASP A 231 -28.49 6.51 3.32
CA ASP A 231 -29.70 5.74 3.02
C ASP A 231 -29.95 5.65 1.50
N ARG A 232 -29.73 6.73 0.75
CA ARG A 232 -29.81 6.73 -0.73
C ARG A 232 -28.75 5.83 -1.37
N ARG A 233 -27.47 5.94 -0.97
CA ARG A 233 -26.38 5.13 -1.52
C ARG A 233 -26.59 3.64 -1.25
N LEU A 234 -26.96 3.29 -0.04
CA LEU A 234 -27.20 1.91 0.34
C LEU A 234 -28.47 1.33 -0.29
N ALA A 235 -29.49 2.15 -0.55
CA ALA A 235 -30.68 1.74 -1.30
C ALA A 235 -30.35 1.40 -2.75
N GLY A 236 -29.42 2.14 -3.37
CA GLY A 236 -28.88 1.86 -4.70
C GLY A 236 -27.93 0.64 -4.78
N GLY A 237 -27.67 -0.02 -3.66
CA GLY A 237 -26.76 -1.19 -3.63
C GLY A 237 -25.28 -0.81 -3.66
N GLU A 238 -24.94 0.48 -3.55
CA GLU A 238 -23.56 0.95 -3.62
C GLU A 238 -22.76 0.53 -2.37
N ARG A 239 -21.46 0.34 -2.56
CA ARG A 239 -20.53 0.07 -1.44
C ARG A 239 -20.02 1.38 -0.87
N LEU A 240 -19.94 1.46 0.44
CA LEU A 240 -19.25 2.56 1.13
C LEU A 240 -17.75 2.26 1.17
N ILE A 241 -16.95 3.19 0.66
CA ILE A 241 -15.48 3.09 0.72
C ILE A 241 -15.04 3.29 2.17
N GLY A 242 -14.04 2.53 2.60
CA GLY A 242 -13.57 2.59 3.98
C GLY A 242 -14.33 1.66 4.94
N PHE A 243 -15.33 0.89 4.45
CA PHE A 243 -16.13 -0.02 5.26
C PHE A 243 -16.13 -1.44 4.69
N GLY A 244 -15.98 -2.41 5.62
CA GLY A 244 -15.84 -3.81 5.32
C GLY A 244 -14.42 -4.19 4.89
N HIS A 245 -14.07 -5.43 5.16
CA HIS A 245 -12.76 -6.01 4.80
C HIS A 245 -12.95 -7.47 4.39
N ARG A 246 -12.15 -7.94 3.43
CA ARG A 246 -12.19 -9.36 3.04
C ARG A 246 -11.73 -10.30 4.16
N VAL A 247 -10.75 -9.85 4.95
CA VAL A 247 -10.14 -10.61 6.04
C VAL A 247 -10.78 -10.26 7.38
N PHE A 248 -10.74 -8.98 7.79
CA PHE A 248 -11.18 -8.57 9.11
C PHE A 248 -12.69 -8.59 9.29
N ARG A 249 -13.14 -9.20 10.40
CA ARG A 249 -14.53 -9.17 10.91
C ARG A 249 -14.67 -8.18 12.06
N ARG A 250 -13.55 -7.67 12.56
CA ARG A 250 -13.39 -6.61 13.55
C ARG A 250 -12.71 -5.42 12.92
N ARG A 251 -12.60 -4.33 13.66
CA ARG A 251 -11.87 -3.12 13.25
C ARG A 251 -10.43 -3.48 12.88
N ASP A 252 -9.94 -2.89 11.81
CA ASP A 252 -8.57 -3.04 11.35
C ASP A 252 -7.60 -2.39 12.36
N PRO A 253 -6.65 -3.13 12.98
CA PRO A 253 -5.78 -2.59 14.02
C PRO A 253 -4.87 -1.45 13.51
N ARG A 254 -4.62 -1.39 12.21
CA ARG A 254 -3.81 -0.34 11.58
C ARG A 254 -4.51 1.02 11.60
N ALA A 255 -5.85 1.04 11.55
CA ALA A 255 -6.63 2.27 11.58
C ALA A 255 -6.36 3.10 12.85
N ASP A 256 -6.27 2.44 14.01
CA ASP A 256 -6.01 3.14 15.28
C ASP A 256 -4.58 3.70 15.35
N ILE A 257 -3.60 3.01 14.76
CA ILE A 257 -2.21 3.49 14.66
C ILE A 257 -2.15 4.77 13.80
N LEU A 258 -2.79 4.76 12.63
CA LEU A 258 -2.82 5.92 11.75
C LEU A 258 -3.61 7.08 12.33
N ARG A 259 -4.72 6.81 13.01
CA ARG A 259 -5.51 7.81 13.73
C ARG A 259 -4.71 8.49 14.84
N ALA A 260 -3.90 7.73 15.58
CA ALA A 260 -2.99 8.29 16.57
C ALA A 260 -1.96 9.22 15.90
N ALA A 261 -1.39 8.81 14.75
CA ALA A 261 -0.45 9.66 14.00
C ALA A 261 -1.09 10.99 13.54
N VAL A 262 -2.36 10.97 13.09
CA VAL A 262 -3.07 12.23 12.75
C VAL A 262 -3.20 13.14 13.97
N ARG A 263 -3.56 12.60 15.13
CA ARG A 263 -3.70 13.39 16.36
C ARG A 263 -2.38 14.01 16.84
N GLU A 264 -1.29 13.28 16.69
CA GLU A 264 0.06 13.77 17.04
C GLU A 264 0.54 14.86 16.05
N LEU A 265 0.29 14.67 14.75
CA LEU A 265 0.69 15.62 13.71
C LEU A 265 -0.18 16.89 13.74
N ALA A 266 -1.48 16.75 13.92
CA ALA A 266 -2.46 17.82 13.85
C ALA A 266 -3.55 17.64 14.93
N PRO A 267 -3.30 18.03 16.20
CA PRO A 267 -4.19 17.77 17.33
C PRO A 267 -5.62 18.30 17.15
N SER A 268 -5.77 19.40 16.42
CA SER A 268 -7.07 20.05 16.16
C SER A 268 -7.60 19.77 14.74
N ASN A 269 -7.29 18.58 14.17
CA ASN A 269 -7.71 18.25 12.81
C ASN A 269 -9.23 18.06 12.74
N ALA A 270 -9.95 19.08 12.24
CA ALA A 270 -11.40 19.05 12.06
C ALA A 270 -11.85 17.96 11.08
N ARG A 271 -11.01 17.63 10.09
CA ARG A 271 -11.28 16.56 9.12
C ARG A 271 -11.34 15.19 9.79
N LEU A 272 -10.44 14.93 10.76
CA LEU A 272 -10.47 13.70 11.54
C LEU A 272 -11.74 13.60 12.38
N ALA A 273 -12.14 14.69 13.06
CA ALA A 273 -13.37 14.72 13.85
C ALA A 273 -14.60 14.45 12.98
N PHE A 274 -14.67 15.08 11.81
CA PHE A 274 -15.75 14.85 10.84
C PHE A 274 -15.77 13.39 10.36
N ALA A 275 -14.61 12.82 9.99
CA ALA A 275 -14.52 11.44 9.54
C ALA A 275 -14.93 10.43 10.60
N GLN A 276 -14.68 10.71 11.89
CA GLN A 276 -15.15 9.88 13.00
C GLN A 276 -16.68 9.93 13.16
N ASP A 277 -17.29 11.09 12.93
CA ASP A 277 -18.75 11.20 12.91
C ASP A 277 -19.35 10.43 11.72
N VAL A 278 -18.77 10.59 10.55
CA VAL A 278 -19.14 9.85 9.32
C VAL A 278 -19.02 8.34 9.55
N GLU A 279 -17.90 7.86 10.14
CA GLU A 279 -17.69 6.45 10.47
C GLU A 279 -18.82 5.91 11.36
N ARG A 280 -19.14 6.60 12.44
CA ARG A 280 -20.19 6.21 13.38
C ARG A 280 -21.56 6.10 12.70
N ARG A 281 -21.93 7.10 11.87
CA ARG A 281 -23.22 7.14 11.14
C ARG A 281 -23.26 6.05 10.06
N ALA A 282 -22.18 5.86 9.30
CA ALA A 282 -22.07 4.82 8.29
C ALA A 282 -22.25 3.41 8.88
N LEU A 283 -21.60 3.13 10.01
CA LEU A 283 -21.75 1.84 10.71
C LEU A 283 -23.19 1.64 11.20
N ALA A 284 -23.84 2.67 11.71
CA ALA A 284 -25.25 2.61 12.10
C ALA A 284 -26.17 2.33 10.89
N ALA A 285 -25.96 3.01 9.75
CA ALA A 285 -26.72 2.78 8.52
C ALA A 285 -26.50 1.36 7.97
N LEU A 286 -25.25 0.88 7.94
CA LEU A 286 -24.89 -0.47 7.50
C LEU A 286 -25.54 -1.54 8.39
N LYS A 287 -25.55 -1.34 9.71
CA LYS A 287 -26.18 -2.26 10.67
C LYS A 287 -27.71 -2.34 10.46
N ARG A 288 -28.38 -1.20 10.18
CA ARG A 288 -29.81 -1.16 9.86
C ARG A 288 -30.12 -1.97 8.59
N ARG A 289 -29.30 -1.81 7.54
CA ARG A 289 -29.52 -2.44 6.22
C ARG A 289 -29.07 -3.89 6.14
N LYS A 290 -28.07 -4.30 6.92
CA LYS A 290 -27.46 -5.65 6.88
C LYS A 290 -27.28 -6.20 8.30
N PRO A 291 -28.38 -6.45 9.05
CA PRO A 291 -28.31 -6.81 10.48
C PRO A 291 -27.56 -8.12 10.76
N GLY A 292 -27.43 -9.00 9.77
CA GLY A 292 -26.71 -10.29 9.89
C GLY A 292 -25.21 -10.21 9.55
N ARG A 293 -24.66 -9.02 9.24
CA ARG A 293 -23.24 -8.86 8.88
C ARG A 293 -22.52 -7.92 9.85
N SER A 294 -21.40 -8.39 10.40
CA SER A 294 -20.44 -7.48 11.07
C SER A 294 -19.64 -6.75 9.99
N ILE A 295 -19.87 -5.45 9.85
CA ILE A 295 -19.14 -4.57 8.95
C ILE A 295 -18.47 -3.52 9.82
N GLU A 296 -17.17 -3.41 9.73
CA GLU A 296 -16.33 -2.48 10.48
C GLU A 296 -15.61 -1.53 9.53
N ALA A 297 -15.10 -0.41 10.06
CA ALA A 297 -14.21 0.47 9.33
C ALA A 297 -12.88 -0.23 9.08
N ASN A 298 -12.34 -0.01 7.88
CA ASN A 298 -11.00 -0.45 7.50
C ASN A 298 -10.00 0.71 7.58
N ILE A 299 -8.78 0.50 7.10
CA ILE A 299 -7.67 1.46 7.17
C ILE A 299 -7.84 2.68 6.26
N GLU A 300 -8.66 2.60 5.21
CA GLU A 300 -8.63 3.52 4.06
C GLU A 300 -8.89 4.98 4.45
N MET A 301 -9.84 5.21 5.34
CA MET A 301 -10.20 6.57 5.78
C MET A 301 -9.10 7.19 6.64
N ASP A 302 -8.60 6.49 7.65
CA ASP A 302 -7.53 6.99 8.52
C ASP A 302 -6.21 7.18 7.75
N ALA A 303 -5.92 6.30 6.78
CA ALA A 303 -4.78 6.43 5.86
C ALA A 303 -4.90 7.70 4.99
N ALA A 304 -6.07 7.93 4.42
CA ALA A 304 -6.33 9.07 3.56
C ALA A 304 -6.21 10.40 4.33
N ILE A 305 -6.77 10.47 5.55
CA ILE A 305 -6.71 11.66 6.40
C ILE A 305 -5.27 11.97 6.84
N LEU A 306 -4.48 10.94 7.15
CA LEU A 306 -3.08 11.14 7.52
C LEU A 306 -2.28 11.67 6.32
N LEU A 307 -2.45 11.10 5.13
CA LEU A 307 -1.79 11.60 3.92
C LEU A 307 -2.21 13.03 3.58
N GLU A 308 -3.50 13.37 3.72
CA GLU A 308 -4.00 14.72 3.53
C GLU A 308 -3.41 15.70 4.58
N ALA A 309 -3.35 15.31 5.86
CA ALA A 309 -2.77 16.11 6.93
C ALA A 309 -1.25 16.36 6.73
N MET A 310 -0.55 15.42 6.07
CA MET A 310 0.84 15.59 5.67
C MET A 310 1.02 16.46 4.41
N GLY A 311 -0.07 16.91 3.79
CA GLY A 311 -0.02 17.70 2.54
C GLY A 311 0.27 16.88 1.29
N VAL A 312 0.20 15.55 1.35
CA VAL A 312 0.39 14.69 0.16
C VAL A 312 -0.78 14.94 -0.80
N PRO A 313 -0.53 15.27 -2.08
CA PRO A 313 -1.61 15.46 -3.04
C PRO A 313 -2.30 14.11 -3.33
N ARG A 314 -3.63 14.11 -3.47
CA ARG A 314 -4.44 12.86 -3.65
C ARG A 314 -3.93 11.95 -4.76
N ARG A 315 -3.46 12.53 -5.88
CA ARG A 315 -2.88 11.78 -7.00
C ARG A 315 -1.61 10.99 -6.64
N ALA A 316 -0.98 11.32 -5.51
CA ALA A 316 0.22 10.64 -5.00
C ALA A 316 -0.09 9.63 -3.87
N PHE A 317 -1.34 9.50 -3.41
CA PHE A 317 -1.70 8.58 -2.32
C PHE A 317 -1.34 7.14 -2.64
N THR A 318 -1.76 6.63 -3.80
CA THR A 318 -1.42 5.27 -4.25
C THR A 318 0.08 5.05 -4.41
N PRO A 319 0.86 5.95 -5.07
CA PRO A 319 2.32 5.88 -5.09
C PRO A 319 2.98 5.89 -3.71
N VAL A 320 2.57 6.76 -2.80
CA VAL A 320 3.12 6.81 -1.42
C VAL A 320 2.76 5.54 -0.64
N PHE A 321 1.56 5.01 -0.83
CA PHE A 321 1.19 3.72 -0.27
C PHE A 321 2.06 2.59 -0.83
N ALA A 322 2.32 2.59 -2.13
CA ALA A 322 3.21 1.63 -2.78
C ALA A 322 4.65 1.70 -2.24
N MET A 323 5.15 2.89 -1.89
CA MET A 323 6.45 3.07 -1.26
C MET A 323 6.58 2.26 0.04
N GLY A 324 5.55 2.29 0.91
CA GLY A 324 5.51 1.47 2.12
C GLY A 324 5.35 -0.03 1.83
N ARG A 325 4.66 -0.40 0.74
CA ARG A 325 4.33 -1.79 0.42
C ARG A 325 5.40 -2.52 -0.41
N ALA A 326 6.25 -1.82 -1.14
CA ALA A 326 7.25 -2.43 -2.01
C ALA A 326 8.20 -3.42 -1.30
N PRO A 327 8.67 -3.18 -0.06
CA PRO A 327 9.46 -4.16 0.66
C PRO A 327 8.74 -5.49 0.88
N SER A 328 7.43 -5.47 1.09
CA SER A 328 6.61 -6.68 1.20
C SER A 328 6.53 -7.44 -0.12
N TRP A 329 6.27 -6.77 -1.24
CA TRP A 329 6.25 -7.44 -2.55
C TRP A 329 7.57 -8.14 -2.83
N ILE A 330 8.68 -7.48 -2.50
CA ILE A 330 10.04 -8.04 -2.63
C ILE A 330 10.19 -9.30 -1.76
N ALA A 331 9.80 -9.24 -0.48
CA ALA A 331 9.88 -10.40 0.42
C ALA A 331 9.02 -11.57 -0.06
N HIS A 332 7.76 -11.30 -0.46
CA HIS A 332 6.86 -12.30 -1.01
C HIS A 332 7.38 -12.93 -2.30
N ALA A 333 7.97 -12.14 -3.20
CA ALA A 333 8.59 -12.65 -4.42
C ALA A 333 9.81 -13.53 -4.12
N LEU A 334 10.68 -13.09 -3.22
CA LEU A 334 11.87 -13.87 -2.83
C LEU A 334 11.52 -15.17 -2.10
N GLU A 335 10.49 -15.15 -1.23
CA GLU A 335 9.96 -16.36 -0.60
C GLU A 335 9.43 -17.33 -1.65
N GLN A 336 8.64 -16.85 -2.62
CA GLN A 336 8.11 -17.69 -3.71
C GLN A 336 9.22 -18.27 -4.58
N LYS A 337 10.22 -17.46 -4.91
CA LYS A 337 11.40 -17.91 -5.68
C LYS A 337 12.11 -19.07 -4.97
N ARG A 338 12.20 -19.05 -3.65
CA ARG A 338 12.81 -20.15 -2.86
C ARG A 338 11.99 -21.43 -2.90
N SER A 339 10.66 -21.35 -2.96
CA SER A 339 9.81 -22.54 -3.03
C SER A 339 9.97 -23.27 -4.36
N GLY A 340 10.42 -22.58 -5.41
CA GLY A 340 10.73 -23.13 -6.72
C GLY A 340 9.51 -23.63 -7.52
N ARG A 341 8.29 -23.52 -6.99
CA ARG A 341 7.08 -24.01 -7.67
C ARG A 341 6.37 -22.90 -8.43
N MET A 342 6.08 -23.17 -9.70
CA MET A 342 5.23 -22.30 -10.51
C MET A 342 3.79 -22.34 -10.03
N ILE A 343 3.19 -21.16 -9.85
CA ILE A 343 1.78 -21.01 -9.53
C ILE A 343 0.98 -21.11 -10.82
N ARG A 344 0.26 -22.21 -11.00
CA ARG A 344 -0.57 -22.46 -12.18
C ARG A 344 -1.89 -23.12 -11.77
N PRO A 345 -2.96 -22.36 -11.55
CA PRO A 345 -4.28 -22.92 -11.28
C PRO A 345 -4.87 -23.58 -12.52
N THR A 346 -5.88 -24.42 -12.32
CA THR A 346 -6.71 -24.97 -13.39
C THR A 346 -7.97 -24.11 -13.54
N SER A 347 -8.57 -24.14 -14.72
CA SER A 347 -9.87 -23.53 -15.01
C SER A 347 -10.91 -24.57 -15.32
N LEU A 348 -12.18 -24.29 -14.98
CA LEU A 348 -13.33 -25.00 -15.51
C LEU A 348 -13.78 -24.29 -16.78
N TYR A 349 -13.76 -25.01 -17.90
CA TYR A 349 -14.28 -24.46 -19.14
C TYR A 349 -15.81 -24.56 -19.13
N VAL A 350 -16.48 -23.43 -19.32
CA VAL A 350 -17.94 -23.29 -19.30
C VAL A 350 -18.53 -22.92 -20.68
N GLY A 351 -17.70 -22.83 -21.70
CA GLY A 351 -18.15 -22.59 -23.08
C GLY A 351 -18.60 -23.87 -23.80
N GLU A 352 -19.21 -23.70 -24.97
CA GLU A 352 -19.59 -24.86 -25.82
C GLU A 352 -18.33 -25.43 -26.48
N LEU A 353 -18.24 -26.77 -26.44
CA LEU A 353 -17.25 -27.52 -27.21
C LEU A 353 -17.85 -27.86 -28.58
N HIS A 354 -17.30 -27.28 -29.63
CA HIS A 354 -17.65 -27.69 -30.99
C HIS A 354 -16.85 -28.95 -31.32
N SER A 355 -17.52 -30.05 -31.65
CA SER A 355 -16.86 -31.25 -32.20
C SER A 355 -16.20 -30.85 -33.52
N GLU A 356 -14.97 -31.31 -33.74
CA GLU A 356 -14.31 -31.18 -35.04
C GLU A 356 -15.22 -31.83 -36.10
N ILE A 357 -15.47 -31.08 -37.21
CA ILE A 357 -16.17 -31.55 -38.40
C ILE A 357 -15.24 -32.45 -39.21
#